data_32315777c18b7267283458ec226ef1c2
#
_entry.id   32315777c18b7267283458ec226ef1c2
#
_cell.length_a   1.000
_cell.length_b   1.000
_cell.length_c   1.000
_cell.angle_alpha   90.00
_cell.angle_beta   90.00
_cell.angle_gamma   90.00
#
_symmetry.space_group_name_H-M   'P 1'
#
loop_
_entity.id
_entity.type
_entity.pdbx_description
1 polymer ?
#
loop_
_entity_poly.entity_id
_entity_poly.type
_entity_poly.pdbx_seq_one_letter_code
_entity_poly.pdbx_strand_id
1 'polypeptide(L)'
;MVEVKRCLDTYALVEIAKENSKFAEYLNSEFVLTDLTLTEFYSVLLREEGEKVADYWFKKLERYASAVSKDILIEAIKFRYENRKRNISFFDAVGYVFSIKNGYYFVTGDKEFEKLPNVEFKKK
;
A
#
# COMPACT_ATOMS: atom_id res chain seq x y z
N MET A 1 -0.47 25.89 -4.01
CA MET A 1 0.16 24.63 -4.42
C MET A 1 -0.51 23.46 -3.72
N VAL A 2 -0.93 22.48 -4.47
CA VAL A 2 -1.61 21.31 -3.89
C VAL A 2 -0.56 20.25 -3.55
N GLU A 3 -0.53 19.84 -2.29
CA GLU A 3 0.36 18.77 -1.86
C GLU A 3 -0.19 17.43 -2.30
N VAL A 4 0.67 16.60 -2.90
CA VAL A 4 0.29 15.27 -3.35
C VAL A 4 0.34 14.32 -2.16
N LYS A 5 -0.78 13.66 -1.88
CA LYS A 5 -0.86 12.66 -0.82
C LYS A 5 -0.82 11.27 -1.42
N ARG A 6 -0.03 10.40 -0.81
CA ARG A 6 0.22 9.06 -1.31
C ARG A 6 -0.21 8.02 -0.29
N CYS A 7 -0.76 6.92 -0.81
CA CYS A 7 -1.05 5.72 -0.03
C CYS A 7 -0.12 4.62 -0.54
N LEU A 8 0.75 4.10 0.32
CA LEU A 8 1.75 3.12 -0.09
C LEU A 8 1.20 1.71 0.05
N ASP A 9 1.45 0.88 -0.96
CA ASP A 9 1.08 -0.53 -0.90
C ASP A 9 2.23 -1.37 -0.32
N THR A 10 1.99 -2.67 -0.16
CA THR A 10 2.98 -3.58 0.38
C THR A 10 4.25 -3.63 -0.48
N TYR A 11 4.10 -3.58 -1.81
CA TYR A 11 5.25 -3.57 -2.73
C TYR A 11 6.18 -2.40 -2.40
N ALA A 12 5.62 -1.19 -2.30
CA ALA A 12 6.41 0.00 -2.01
C ALA A 12 7.08 -0.10 -0.63
N LEU A 13 6.35 -0.57 0.38
CA LEU A 13 6.90 -0.70 1.73
C LEU A 13 8.04 -1.73 1.78
N VAL A 14 7.91 -2.83 1.07
CA VAL A 14 8.97 -3.85 1.01
C VAL A 14 10.23 -3.27 0.37
N GLU A 15 10.09 -2.50 -0.71
CA GLU A 15 11.24 -1.88 -1.35
C GLU A 15 11.91 -0.83 -0.45
N ILE A 16 11.11 -0.10 0.33
CA ILE A 16 11.65 0.83 1.34
C ILE A 16 12.45 0.06 2.40
N ALA A 17 11.91 -1.05 2.90
CA ALA A 17 12.59 -1.86 3.91
C ALA A 17 13.87 -2.50 3.38
N LYS A 18 13.93 -2.79 2.08
CA LYS A 18 15.13 -3.30 1.41
C LYS A 18 16.13 -2.20 1.07
N GLU A 19 15.85 -0.98 1.48
CA GLU A 19 16.72 0.18 1.23
C GLU A 19 16.91 0.48 -0.26
N ASN A 20 15.88 0.22 -1.08
CA ASN A 20 15.90 0.59 -2.49
C ASN A 20 15.82 2.11 -2.60
N SER A 21 16.90 2.73 -3.10
CA SER A 21 17.00 4.18 -3.18
C SER A 21 15.89 4.84 -4.00
N LYS A 22 15.32 4.12 -4.96
CA LYS A 22 14.20 4.64 -5.76
C LYS A 22 12.96 4.93 -4.92
N PHE A 23 12.81 4.24 -3.78
CA PHE A 23 11.62 4.34 -2.94
C PHE A 23 11.88 5.12 -1.65
N ALA A 24 13.13 5.45 -1.35
CA ALA A 24 13.50 6.09 -0.09
C ALA A 24 12.82 7.45 0.11
N GLU A 25 12.57 8.18 -0.97
CA GLU A 25 11.96 9.51 -0.92
C GLU A 25 10.56 9.51 -0.32
N TYR A 26 9.84 8.37 -0.42
CA TYR A 26 8.47 8.29 0.11
C TYR A 26 8.43 8.46 1.62
N LEU A 27 9.47 8.07 2.35
CA LEU A 27 9.54 8.26 3.80
C LEU A 27 9.64 9.74 4.19
N ASN A 28 10.11 10.59 3.27
CA ASN A 28 10.26 12.02 3.52
C ASN A 28 9.09 12.84 3.00
N SER A 29 8.10 12.18 2.40
CA SER A 29 6.89 12.84 1.90
C SER A 29 5.73 12.53 2.84
N GLU A 30 4.60 13.21 2.63
CA GLU A 30 3.38 12.89 3.35
C GLU A 30 2.79 11.60 2.76
N PHE A 31 2.62 10.58 3.60
CA PHE A 31 2.08 9.30 3.14
C PHE A 31 1.21 8.66 4.22
N VAL A 32 0.34 7.77 3.77
CA VAL A 32 -0.45 6.91 4.63
C VAL A 32 -0.37 5.48 4.08
N LEU A 33 -0.84 4.54 4.85
CA LEU A 33 -1.09 3.16 4.42
C LEU A 33 -2.31 2.68 5.19
N THR A 34 -2.92 1.59 4.74
CA THR A 34 -4.05 1.03 5.49
C THR A 34 -3.54 0.04 6.54
N ASP A 35 -4.38 -0.20 7.55
CA ASP A 35 -4.07 -1.23 8.55
C ASP A 35 -3.87 -2.61 7.89
N LEU A 36 -4.63 -2.89 6.83
CA LEU A 36 -4.48 -4.15 6.10
C LEU A 36 -3.10 -4.25 5.44
N THR A 37 -2.66 -3.17 4.80
CA THR A 37 -1.34 -3.13 4.18
C THR A 37 -0.25 -3.30 5.23
N LEU A 38 -0.39 -2.67 6.39
CA LEU A 38 0.57 -2.81 7.47
C LEU A 38 0.70 -4.27 7.92
N THR A 39 -0.43 -4.97 8.05
CA THR A 39 -0.41 -6.37 8.48
C THR A 39 0.18 -7.28 7.41
N GLU A 40 -0.13 -7.04 6.14
CA GLU A 40 0.47 -7.81 5.05
C GLU A 40 1.98 -7.60 5.00
N PHE A 41 2.41 -6.35 5.11
CA PHE A 41 3.83 -5.99 5.15
C PHE A 41 4.55 -6.70 6.31
N TYR A 42 3.94 -6.67 7.50
CA TYR A 42 4.48 -7.38 8.66
C TYR A 42 4.67 -8.86 8.35
N SER A 43 3.66 -9.47 7.73
CA SER A 43 3.71 -10.89 7.36
C SER A 43 4.89 -11.19 6.42
N VAL A 44 5.11 -10.33 5.43
CA VAL A 44 6.23 -10.49 4.49
C VAL A 44 7.56 -10.41 5.23
N LEU A 45 7.74 -9.39 6.07
CA LEU A 45 8.99 -9.21 6.81
C LEU A 45 9.24 -10.35 7.80
N LEU A 46 8.18 -10.82 8.47
CA LEU A 46 8.31 -11.93 9.40
C LEU A 46 8.86 -13.17 8.70
N ARG A 47 8.34 -13.47 7.51
CA ARG A 47 8.75 -14.62 6.73
C ARG A 47 10.18 -14.45 6.18
N GLU A 48 10.52 -13.26 5.69
CA GLU A 48 11.78 -13.05 4.97
C GLU A 48 12.92 -12.60 5.86
N GLU A 49 12.64 -11.83 6.92
CA GLU A 49 13.67 -11.18 7.73
C GLU A 49 13.61 -11.54 9.22
N GLY A 50 12.51 -12.11 9.68
CA GLY A 50 12.33 -12.48 11.08
C GLY A 50 11.62 -11.45 11.92
N GLU A 51 11.29 -11.84 13.15
CA GLU A 51 10.41 -11.05 14.03
C GLU A 51 11.02 -9.71 14.42
N LYS A 52 12.32 -9.65 14.68
CA LYS A 52 12.94 -8.39 15.12
C LYS A 52 12.82 -7.29 14.06
N VAL A 53 13.06 -7.64 12.80
CA VAL A 53 12.96 -6.69 11.70
C VAL A 53 11.50 -6.31 11.46
N ALA A 54 10.60 -7.30 11.50
CA ALA A 54 9.16 -7.04 11.35
C ALA A 54 8.66 -6.09 12.43
N ASP A 55 9.04 -6.31 13.70
CA ASP A 55 8.63 -5.45 14.81
C ASP A 55 9.19 -4.03 14.67
N TYR A 56 10.44 -3.91 14.22
CA TYR A 56 11.06 -2.60 14.00
C TYR A 56 10.23 -1.76 13.02
N TRP A 57 9.89 -2.35 11.88
CA TRP A 57 9.15 -1.62 10.85
C TRP A 57 7.70 -1.37 11.26
N PHE A 58 7.08 -2.32 11.98
CA PHE A 58 5.74 -2.11 12.50
C PHE A 58 5.70 -0.87 13.39
N LYS A 59 6.61 -0.78 14.35
CA LYS A 59 6.66 0.38 15.27
C LYS A 59 6.92 1.67 14.53
N LYS A 60 7.75 1.62 13.50
CA LYS A 60 8.09 2.81 12.73
C LYS A 60 6.91 3.31 11.90
N LEU A 61 6.07 2.42 11.41
CA LEU A 61 5.02 2.76 10.45
C LEU A 61 3.61 2.80 11.04
N GLU A 62 3.38 2.24 12.23
CA GLU A 62 2.00 2.09 12.73
C GLU A 62 1.25 3.41 12.82
N ARG A 63 1.92 4.50 13.15
CA ARG A 63 1.26 5.82 13.26
C ARG A 63 0.78 6.37 11.93
N TYR A 64 1.28 5.85 10.82
CA TYR A 64 0.86 6.25 9.47
C TYR A 64 -0.25 5.37 8.94
N ALA A 65 -0.60 4.30 9.66
CA ALA A 65 -1.63 3.37 9.24
C ALA A 65 -3.01 3.90 9.60
N SER A 66 -3.93 3.78 8.65
CA SER A 66 -5.29 4.25 8.80
C SER A 66 -6.24 3.07 8.87
N ALA A 67 -7.22 3.15 9.76
CA ALA A 67 -8.30 2.18 9.82
C ALA A 67 -9.13 2.27 8.54
N VAL A 68 -9.72 1.16 8.14
CA VAL A 68 -10.52 1.07 6.93
C VAL A 68 -11.97 0.77 7.31
N SER A 69 -12.90 1.58 6.79
CA SER A 69 -14.31 1.38 7.06
C SER A 69 -14.84 0.14 6.37
N LYS A 70 -15.95 -0.39 6.89
CA LYS A 70 -16.62 -1.54 6.27
C LYS A 70 -17.06 -1.23 4.85
N ASP A 71 -17.48 0.01 4.59
CA ASP A 71 -17.88 0.43 3.24
C ASP A 71 -16.74 0.29 2.25
N ILE A 72 -15.53 0.68 2.64
CA ILE A 72 -14.37 0.52 1.78
C ILE A 72 -14.04 -0.95 1.56
N LEU A 73 -14.16 -1.78 2.59
CA LEU A 73 -13.94 -3.22 2.45
C LEU A 73 -14.92 -3.84 1.44
N ILE A 74 -16.19 -3.46 1.51
CA ILE A 74 -17.21 -3.96 0.57
C ILE A 74 -16.92 -3.45 -0.84
N GLU A 75 -16.57 -2.17 -0.99
CA GLU A 75 -16.20 -1.62 -2.30
C GLU A 75 -14.98 -2.35 -2.89
N ALA A 76 -14.02 -2.72 -2.05
CA ALA A 76 -12.86 -3.49 -2.50
C ALA A 76 -13.25 -4.87 -3.02
N ILE A 77 -14.22 -5.54 -2.36
CA ILE A 77 -14.76 -6.81 -2.82
C ILE A 77 -15.39 -6.65 -4.20
N LYS A 78 -16.20 -5.60 -4.37
CA LYS A 78 -16.84 -5.31 -5.66
C LYS A 78 -15.81 -5.02 -6.75
N PHE A 79 -14.80 -4.23 -6.41
CA PHE A 79 -13.72 -3.91 -7.34
C PHE A 79 -13.00 -5.17 -7.81
N ARG A 80 -12.66 -6.07 -6.89
CA ARG A 80 -12.03 -7.35 -7.27
C ARG A 80 -12.93 -8.19 -8.17
N TYR A 81 -14.21 -8.24 -7.87
CA TYR A 81 -15.15 -9.00 -8.68
C TYR A 81 -15.25 -8.44 -10.10
N GLU A 82 -15.36 -7.12 -10.23
CA GLU A 82 -15.42 -6.46 -11.54
C GLU A 82 -14.13 -6.61 -12.33
N ASN A 83 -13.00 -6.78 -11.63
CA ASN A 83 -11.68 -6.95 -12.23
C ASN A 83 -11.12 -8.35 -12.02
N ARG A 84 -12.01 -9.35 -11.93
CA ARG A 84 -11.61 -10.71 -11.55
C ARG A 84 -10.66 -11.41 -12.52
N LYS A 85 -10.53 -10.88 -13.73
CA LYS A 85 -9.55 -11.38 -14.69
C LYS A 85 -8.13 -10.87 -14.41
N ARG A 86 -8.01 -9.89 -13.54
CA ARG A 86 -6.72 -9.38 -13.08
C ARG A 86 -6.35 -10.10 -11.80
N ASN A 87 -5.06 -10.27 -11.58
CA ASN A 87 -4.56 -10.93 -10.37
C ASN A 87 -4.32 -9.88 -9.28
N ILE A 88 -5.42 -9.38 -8.70
CA ILE A 88 -5.37 -8.33 -7.67
C ILE A 88 -5.72 -8.94 -6.32
N SER A 89 -4.83 -8.79 -5.33
CA SER A 89 -5.09 -9.27 -3.98
C SER A 89 -6.14 -8.40 -3.29
N PHE A 90 -6.78 -8.97 -2.26
CA PHE A 90 -7.72 -8.20 -1.45
C PHE A 90 -7.04 -7.02 -0.76
N PHE A 91 -5.84 -7.23 -0.22
CA PHE A 91 -5.09 -6.16 0.44
C PHE A 91 -4.84 -4.98 -0.49
N ASP A 92 -4.42 -5.25 -1.73
CA ASP A 92 -4.17 -4.20 -2.71
C ASP A 92 -5.46 -3.54 -3.17
N ALA A 93 -6.54 -4.32 -3.33
CA ALA A 93 -7.84 -3.76 -3.69
C ALA A 93 -8.31 -2.77 -2.61
N VAL A 94 -8.13 -3.12 -1.33
CA VAL A 94 -8.50 -2.24 -0.22
C VAL A 94 -7.66 -0.96 -0.26
N GLY A 95 -6.36 -1.07 -0.45
CA GLY A 95 -5.48 0.10 -0.53
C GLY A 95 -5.85 1.01 -1.67
N TYR A 96 -6.17 0.45 -2.82
CA TYR A 96 -6.57 1.21 -4.00
C TYR A 96 -7.90 1.94 -3.80
N VAL A 97 -8.93 1.22 -3.33
CA VAL A 97 -10.24 1.83 -3.08
C VAL A 97 -10.14 2.91 -2.01
N PHE A 98 -9.38 2.65 -0.94
CA PHE A 98 -9.11 3.63 0.10
C PHE A 98 -8.48 4.89 -0.51
N SER A 99 -7.52 4.73 -1.40
CA SER A 99 -6.83 5.84 -2.05
C SER A 99 -7.81 6.69 -2.85
N ILE A 100 -8.65 6.05 -3.67
CA ILE A 100 -9.64 6.77 -4.49
C ILE A 100 -10.62 7.54 -3.61
N LYS A 101 -11.15 6.90 -2.57
CA LYS A 101 -12.14 7.52 -1.69
C LYS A 101 -11.60 8.72 -0.93
N ASN A 102 -10.30 8.74 -0.67
CA ASN A 102 -9.67 9.80 0.13
C ASN A 102 -8.83 10.77 -0.70
N GLY A 103 -8.83 10.63 -2.02
CA GLY A 103 -8.12 11.57 -2.89
C GLY A 103 -6.60 11.39 -2.87
N TYR A 104 -6.12 10.19 -2.59
CA TYR A 104 -4.70 9.87 -2.58
C TYR A 104 -4.28 9.19 -3.88
N TYR A 105 -2.98 9.24 -4.17
CA TYR A 105 -2.39 8.39 -5.20
C TYR A 105 -1.95 7.08 -4.56
N PHE A 106 -2.35 5.97 -5.18
CA PHE A 106 -1.95 4.63 -4.73
C PHE A 106 -0.59 4.31 -5.35
N VAL A 107 0.44 4.17 -4.51
CA VAL A 107 1.79 3.88 -4.99
C VAL A 107 2.00 2.38 -5.01
N THR A 108 2.28 1.84 -6.18
CA THR A 108 2.43 0.39 -6.37
C THR A 108 3.39 0.09 -7.52
N GLY A 109 4.05 -1.06 -7.45
CA GLY A 109 4.82 -1.61 -8.55
C GLY A 109 4.14 -2.81 -9.20
N ASP A 110 2.92 -3.14 -8.78
CA ASP A 110 2.15 -4.24 -9.36
C ASP A 110 1.57 -3.81 -10.70
N LYS A 111 1.97 -4.50 -11.77
CA LYS A 111 1.56 -4.18 -13.14
C LYS A 111 0.04 -4.23 -13.34
N GLU A 112 -0.69 -4.94 -12.49
CA GLU A 112 -2.14 -5.01 -12.58
C GLU A 112 -2.80 -3.65 -12.37
N PHE A 113 -2.12 -2.72 -11.71
CA PHE A 113 -2.62 -1.37 -11.45
C PHE A 113 -2.07 -0.32 -12.41
N GLU A 114 -1.13 -0.67 -13.28
CA GLU A 114 -0.34 0.31 -14.05
C GLU A 114 -1.19 1.34 -14.80
N LYS A 115 -2.32 0.92 -15.37
CA LYS A 115 -3.16 1.79 -16.21
C LYS A 115 -4.42 2.27 -15.50
N LEU A 116 -4.54 2.02 -14.21
CA LEU A 116 -5.72 2.44 -13.46
C LEU A 116 -5.58 3.90 -13.00
N PRO A 117 -6.69 4.62 -12.84
CA PRO A 117 -6.63 6.00 -12.37
C PRO A 117 -6.14 6.07 -10.93
N ASN A 118 -5.60 7.23 -10.54
CA ASN A 118 -5.10 7.49 -9.19
C ASN A 118 -3.95 6.57 -8.76
N VAL A 119 -3.16 6.08 -9.72
CA VAL A 119 -2.02 5.22 -9.44
C VAL A 119 -0.72 5.95 -9.77
N GLU A 120 0.22 5.90 -8.85
CA GLU A 120 1.60 6.26 -9.11
C GLU A 120 2.36 4.95 -9.22
N PHE A 121 2.63 4.53 -10.45
CA PHE A 121 3.26 3.25 -10.73
C PHE A 121 4.77 3.38 -10.67
N LYS A 122 5.42 2.54 -9.85
CA LYS A 122 6.87 2.60 -9.71
C LYS A 122 7.43 1.19 -9.53
N LYS A 123 8.22 0.75 -10.49
CA LYS A 123 8.91 -0.54 -10.45
C LYS A 123 10.25 -0.42 -9.73
N LYS A 124 10.63 -1.48 -9.05
CA LYS A 124 11.93 -1.61 -8.45
C LYS A 124 13.03 -1.76 -9.50
#